data_9b556182b5c6de4d1238d46b9df7777b
#
_entry.id   9b556182b5c6de4d1238d46b9df7777b
#
_cell.length_a   1.000
_cell.length_b   1.000
_cell.length_c   1.000
_cell.angle_alpha   90.00
_cell.angle_beta   90.00
_cell.angle_gamma   90.00
#
_symmetry.space_group_name_H-M   'P 1'
#
loop_
_entity.id
_entity.type
_entity.pdbx_description
1 polymer ?
#
loop_
_entity_poly.entity_id
_entity_poly.type
_entity_poly.pdbx_seq_one_letter_code
_entity_poly.pdbx_strand_id
1 'polypeptide(L)'
;MSHQYVSRIIWTGNRGAGTSGYRSYDRSWDIAIAGKPVIHCSNDPLLGGDPARMNPEDLLLSALSACHMLWYLHYAAVDGIVVTRYEDIPMGMGEVGAGGAGRFTAAVLRPRIAVRHGSDIAAAHAIHGRIH
;
A
#
# COMPACT_ATOMS: atom_id res chain seq x y z
N MET A 1 23.43 7.65 -6.85
CA MET A 1 23.50 6.74 -5.68
C MET A 1 22.47 5.65 -5.86
N SER A 2 22.87 4.42 -5.68
CA SER A 2 21.93 3.29 -5.75
C SER A 2 21.66 2.72 -4.36
N HIS A 3 20.47 2.21 -4.14
CA HIS A 3 20.05 1.59 -2.89
C HIS A 3 19.32 0.29 -3.22
N GLN A 4 19.76 -0.80 -2.62
CA GLN A 4 19.13 -2.10 -2.78
C GLN A 4 18.12 -2.36 -1.66
N TYR A 5 16.94 -2.81 -2.03
CA TYR A 5 15.90 -3.22 -1.08
C TYR A 5 15.74 -4.73 -1.17
N VAL A 6 15.65 -5.40 -0.02
CA VAL A 6 15.51 -6.85 0.07
C VAL A 6 14.33 -7.17 0.97
N SER A 7 13.47 -8.05 0.49
CA SER A 7 12.34 -8.57 1.24
C SER A 7 12.32 -10.10 1.11
N ARG A 8 11.70 -10.76 2.06
CA ARG A 8 11.51 -12.21 2.03
C ARG A 8 10.03 -12.51 2.16
N ILE A 9 9.49 -13.30 1.22
CA ILE A 9 8.10 -13.72 1.19
C ILE A 9 8.06 -15.21 1.45
N ILE A 10 7.27 -15.62 2.45
CA ILE A 10 7.19 -17.01 2.89
C ILE A 10 5.72 -17.42 2.88
N TRP A 11 5.39 -18.44 2.10
CA TRP A 11 4.08 -19.06 2.19
C TRP A 11 3.96 -19.85 3.49
N THR A 12 2.91 -19.60 4.27
CA THR A 12 2.69 -20.22 5.57
C THR A 12 1.42 -21.09 5.62
N GLY A 13 0.79 -21.30 4.48
CA GLY A 13 -0.51 -21.96 4.38
C GLY A 13 -0.47 -23.47 4.11
N ASN A 14 0.69 -24.11 4.22
CA ASN A 14 0.78 -25.57 4.04
C ASN A 14 0.24 -26.29 5.27
N ARG A 15 -0.91 -26.96 5.12
CA ARG A 15 -1.54 -27.72 6.19
C ARG A 15 -1.13 -29.19 6.20
N GLY A 16 -0.10 -29.57 5.44
CA GLY A 16 0.46 -30.91 5.37
C GLY A 16 0.35 -31.58 4.01
N ALA A 17 -0.61 -31.17 3.16
CA ALA A 17 -0.82 -31.73 1.83
C ALA A 17 -0.37 -30.78 0.70
N GLY A 18 0.26 -29.65 1.03
CA GLY A 18 0.66 -28.66 0.05
C GLY A 18 -0.52 -28.20 -0.79
N THR A 19 -0.27 -27.95 -2.07
CA THR A 19 -1.30 -27.51 -3.03
C THR A 19 -1.97 -28.68 -3.75
N SER A 20 -2.15 -29.81 -3.05
CA SER A 20 -2.76 -31.02 -3.63
C SER A 20 -4.21 -30.83 -4.06
N GLY A 21 -4.91 -29.84 -3.53
CA GLY A 21 -6.24 -29.43 -3.92
C GLY A 21 -6.43 -27.95 -3.65
N TYR A 22 -7.33 -27.31 -4.37
CA TYR A 22 -7.55 -25.87 -4.25
C TYR A 22 -8.03 -25.45 -2.85
N ARG A 23 -8.64 -26.36 -2.09
CA ARG A 23 -9.10 -26.14 -0.72
C ARG A 23 -8.19 -26.78 0.32
N SER A 24 -7.07 -27.38 -0.10
CA SER A 24 -6.16 -28.10 0.79
C SER A 24 -5.14 -27.24 1.49
N TYR A 25 -5.06 -25.97 1.15
CA TYR A 25 -4.06 -25.05 1.67
C TYR A 25 -4.66 -23.67 1.93
N ASP A 26 -4.00 -22.92 2.79
CA ASP A 26 -4.35 -21.53 3.07
C ASP A 26 -3.52 -20.58 2.20
N ARG A 27 -4.06 -19.39 1.93
CA ARG A 27 -3.38 -18.32 1.17
C ARG A 27 -2.61 -17.37 2.09
N SER A 28 -2.27 -17.84 3.27
CA SER A 28 -1.48 -17.06 4.23
C SER A 28 0.00 -17.05 3.86
N TRP A 29 0.62 -15.92 4.08
CA TRP A 29 2.04 -15.71 3.82
C TRP A 29 2.57 -14.58 4.70
N ASP A 30 3.88 -14.53 4.86
CA ASP A 30 4.56 -13.54 5.67
C ASP A 30 5.50 -12.69 4.84
N ILE A 31 5.62 -11.42 5.24
CA ILE A 31 6.71 -10.55 4.82
C ILE A 31 7.73 -10.55 5.97
N ALA A 32 8.95 -10.95 5.66
CA ALA A 32 10.05 -10.94 6.61
C ALA A 32 11.19 -10.08 6.06
N ILE A 33 11.41 -8.94 6.69
CA ILE A 33 12.50 -8.03 6.34
C ILE A 33 13.43 -7.94 7.54
N ALA A 34 14.74 -8.12 7.31
CA ALA A 34 15.73 -8.11 8.37
C ALA A 34 15.64 -6.82 9.21
N GLY A 35 15.58 -6.97 10.52
CA GLY A 35 15.49 -5.87 11.47
C GLY A 35 14.10 -5.26 11.65
N LYS A 36 13.07 -5.84 11.02
CA LYS A 36 11.69 -5.35 11.11
C LYS A 36 10.73 -6.44 11.60
N PRO A 37 9.60 -6.04 12.23
CA PRO A 37 8.57 -7.01 12.60
C PRO A 37 8.04 -7.74 11.37
N VAL A 38 7.72 -9.01 11.53
CA VAL A 38 7.07 -9.82 10.50
C VAL A 38 5.63 -9.33 10.30
N ILE A 39 5.21 -9.24 9.04
CA ILE A 39 3.82 -8.90 8.69
C ILE A 39 3.15 -10.17 8.17
N HIS A 40 2.07 -10.58 8.83
CA HIS A 40 1.26 -11.73 8.43
C HIS A 40 0.19 -11.29 7.43
N CYS A 41 0.20 -11.87 6.25
CA CYS A 41 -0.62 -11.46 5.12
C CYS A 41 -1.43 -12.64 4.57
N SER A 42 -2.34 -12.34 3.67
CA SER A 42 -3.17 -13.34 2.99
C SER A 42 -3.52 -12.87 1.59
N ASN A 43 -4.59 -13.39 1.03
CA ASN A 43 -5.12 -13.02 -0.27
C ASN A 43 -6.43 -12.24 -0.12
N ASP A 44 -6.91 -11.68 -1.22
CA ASP A 44 -8.25 -11.11 -1.30
C ASP A 44 -9.27 -12.16 -0.82
N PRO A 45 -10.22 -11.79 0.09
CA PRO A 45 -11.26 -12.70 0.53
C PRO A 45 -12.08 -13.31 -0.61
N LEU A 46 -12.29 -12.57 -1.71
CA LEU A 46 -12.94 -13.09 -2.92
C LEU A 46 -12.16 -14.25 -3.56
N LEU A 47 -10.87 -14.35 -3.29
CA LEU A 47 -9.99 -15.39 -3.78
C LEU A 47 -9.58 -16.37 -2.68
N GLY A 48 -10.38 -16.48 -1.63
CA GLY A 48 -10.17 -17.42 -0.53
C GLY A 48 -9.21 -16.96 0.54
N GLY A 49 -8.93 -15.66 0.63
CA GLY A 49 -8.04 -15.11 1.65
C GLY A 49 -8.73 -14.85 2.99
N ASP A 50 -7.92 -14.59 4.00
CA ASP A 50 -8.36 -14.20 5.33
C ASP A 50 -8.60 -12.69 5.36
N PRO A 51 -9.85 -12.23 5.62
CA PRO A 51 -10.17 -10.81 5.63
C PRO A 51 -9.52 -10.04 6.80
N ALA A 52 -8.99 -10.72 7.80
CA ALA A 52 -8.30 -10.10 8.93
C ALA A 52 -6.84 -9.75 8.63
N ARG A 53 -6.31 -10.14 7.48
CA ARG A 53 -4.92 -9.90 7.09
C ARG A 53 -4.84 -9.05 5.84
N MET A 54 -3.73 -8.33 5.69
CA MET A 54 -3.46 -7.54 4.48
C MET A 54 -3.21 -8.46 3.29
N ASN A 55 -3.76 -8.09 2.14
CA ASN A 55 -3.48 -8.73 0.87
C ASN A 55 -2.51 -7.89 0.03
N PRO A 56 -2.00 -8.41 -1.10
CA PRO A 56 -1.08 -7.65 -1.94
C PRO A 56 -1.63 -6.31 -2.44
N GLU A 57 -2.94 -6.23 -2.71
CA GLU A 57 -3.59 -5.02 -3.18
C GLU A 57 -3.59 -3.94 -2.10
N ASP A 58 -3.88 -4.31 -0.85
CA ASP A 58 -3.78 -3.41 0.30
C ASP A 58 -2.37 -2.82 0.42
N LEU A 59 -1.36 -3.68 0.28
CA LEU A 59 0.04 -3.29 0.43
C LEU A 59 0.49 -2.35 -0.70
N LEU A 60 0.13 -2.66 -1.94
CA LEU A 60 0.47 -1.83 -3.09
C LEU A 60 -0.19 -0.45 -2.98
N LEU A 61 -1.49 -0.42 -2.69
CA LEU A 61 -2.25 0.82 -2.54
C LEU A 61 -1.68 1.68 -1.40
N SER A 62 -1.39 1.06 -0.27
CA SER A 62 -0.80 1.74 0.88
C SER A 62 0.59 2.29 0.56
N ALA A 63 1.40 1.53 -0.18
CA ALA A 63 2.72 1.98 -0.60
C ALA A 63 2.65 3.19 -1.53
N LEU A 64 1.72 3.20 -2.48
CA LEU A 64 1.51 4.34 -3.38
C LEU A 64 1.11 5.59 -2.60
N SER A 65 0.15 5.45 -1.70
CA SER A 65 -0.31 6.57 -0.86
C SER A 65 0.80 7.10 0.05
N ALA A 66 1.52 6.21 0.71
CA ALA A 66 2.60 6.58 1.61
C ALA A 66 3.76 7.27 0.87
N CYS A 67 4.11 6.79 -0.31
CA CYS A 67 5.15 7.40 -1.13
C CYS A 67 4.76 8.82 -1.54
N HIS A 68 3.53 9.03 -1.98
CA HIS A 68 3.00 10.36 -2.30
C HIS A 68 3.04 11.28 -1.07
N MET A 69 2.60 10.79 0.09
CA MET A 69 2.65 11.54 1.35
C MET A 69 4.05 12.00 1.69
N LEU A 70 5.03 11.10 1.64
CA LEU A 70 6.41 11.42 2.01
C LEU A 70 7.00 12.49 1.09
N TRP A 71 6.73 12.44 -0.20
CA TRP A 71 7.13 13.48 -1.14
C TRP A 71 6.40 14.79 -0.88
N TYR A 72 5.10 14.74 -0.58
CA TYR A 72 4.35 15.93 -0.22
C TYR A 72 4.95 16.63 0.99
N LEU A 73 5.21 15.88 2.05
CA LEU A 73 5.81 16.43 3.28
C LEU A 73 7.18 17.03 3.03
N HIS A 74 7.98 16.38 2.18
CA HIS A 74 9.29 16.89 1.79
C HIS A 74 9.17 18.25 1.08
N TYR A 75 8.35 18.34 0.05
CA TYR A 75 8.18 19.60 -0.68
C TYR A 75 7.56 20.71 0.19
N ALA A 76 6.60 20.35 1.03
CA ALA A 76 6.01 21.31 1.96
C ALA A 76 7.08 21.91 2.90
N ALA A 77 7.94 21.06 3.47
CA ALA A 77 9.03 21.51 4.33
C ALA A 77 10.01 22.41 3.60
N VAL A 78 10.39 22.07 2.37
CA VAL A 78 11.30 22.89 1.54
C VAL A 78 10.67 24.24 1.24
N ASP A 79 9.38 24.29 0.96
CA ASP A 79 8.66 25.52 0.59
C ASP A 79 8.21 26.33 1.82
N GLY A 80 8.53 25.90 3.03
CA GLY A 80 8.16 26.59 4.26
C GLY A 80 6.68 26.45 4.62
N ILE A 81 5.97 25.50 4.04
CA ILE A 81 4.57 25.20 4.38
C ILE A 81 4.56 24.21 5.53
N VAL A 82 3.91 24.59 6.64
CA VAL A 82 3.85 23.75 7.84
C VAL A 82 2.60 22.89 7.81
N VAL A 83 2.80 21.60 7.52
CA VAL A 83 1.75 20.58 7.58
C VAL A 83 1.61 20.12 9.02
N THR A 84 0.39 20.14 9.54
CA THR A 84 0.09 19.70 10.91
C THR A 84 -0.66 18.39 10.95
N ARG A 85 -1.27 17.97 9.85
CA ARG A 85 -1.98 16.71 9.73
C ARG A 85 -2.00 16.25 8.27
N TYR A 86 -1.84 14.97 8.08
CA TYR A 86 -1.99 14.32 6.78
C TYR A 86 -2.68 12.98 6.95
N GLU A 87 -3.75 12.77 6.22
CA GLU A 87 -4.48 11.49 6.19
C GLU A 87 -4.95 11.24 4.77
N ASP A 88 -4.79 10.01 4.30
CA ASP A 88 -5.32 9.58 3.02
C ASP A 88 -6.15 8.31 3.19
N ILE A 89 -7.28 8.26 2.51
CA ILE A 89 -8.09 7.06 2.37
C ILE A 89 -8.10 6.70 0.89
N PRO A 90 -7.01 6.11 0.37
CA PRO A 90 -6.90 5.81 -1.03
C PRO A 90 -7.86 4.69 -1.44
N MET A 91 -8.28 4.70 -2.69
CA MET A 91 -9.11 3.67 -3.27
C MET A 91 -8.40 3.04 -4.47
N GLY A 92 -8.29 1.72 -4.45
CA GLY A 92 -7.83 0.95 -5.59
C GLY A 92 -9.00 0.28 -6.30
N MET A 93 -8.93 0.22 -7.61
CA MET A 93 -9.88 -0.52 -8.44
C MET A 93 -9.14 -1.60 -9.20
N GLY A 94 -9.75 -2.77 -9.26
CA GLY A 94 -9.20 -3.91 -9.97
C GLY A 94 -10.27 -4.63 -10.78
N GLU A 95 -9.82 -5.44 -11.70
CA GLU A 95 -10.67 -6.31 -12.52
C GLU A 95 -10.19 -7.75 -12.33
N VAL A 96 -11.15 -8.68 -12.27
CA VAL A 96 -10.88 -10.11 -12.31
C VAL A 96 -11.35 -10.62 -13.67
N GLY A 97 -10.40 -11.05 -14.49
CA GLY A 97 -10.68 -11.59 -15.80
C GLY A 97 -10.98 -13.08 -15.80
N ALA A 98 -11.12 -13.65 -16.99
CA ALA A 98 -11.29 -15.08 -17.18
C ALA A 98 -10.10 -15.83 -16.58
N GLY A 99 -10.39 -16.97 -15.90
CA GLY A 99 -9.35 -17.76 -15.26
C GLY A 99 -8.85 -17.20 -13.91
N GLY A 100 -9.51 -16.17 -13.36
CA GLY A 100 -9.15 -15.59 -12.07
C GLY A 100 -7.99 -14.61 -12.12
N ALA A 101 -7.52 -14.21 -13.30
CA ALA A 101 -6.47 -13.21 -13.45
C ALA A 101 -6.98 -11.84 -13.00
N GLY A 102 -6.34 -11.26 -11.98
CA GLY A 102 -6.67 -9.95 -11.46
C GLY A 102 -5.60 -8.92 -11.79
N ARG A 103 -6.01 -7.66 -11.93
CA ARG A 103 -5.09 -6.54 -12.09
C ARG A 103 -5.68 -5.26 -11.52
N PHE A 104 -4.81 -4.38 -11.03
CA PHE A 104 -5.20 -3.01 -10.75
C PHE A 104 -5.44 -2.26 -12.05
N THR A 105 -6.53 -1.51 -12.11
CA THR A 105 -6.86 -0.63 -13.24
C THR A 105 -6.69 0.83 -12.88
N ALA A 106 -6.87 1.18 -11.61
CA ALA A 106 -6.71 2.55 -11.14
C ALA A 106 -6.46 2.59 -9.64
N ALA A 107 -5.80 3.66 -9.21
CA ALA A 107 -5.72 4.03 -7.80
C ALA A 107 -6.04 5.52 -7.69
N VAL A 108 -6.87 5.87 -6.71
CA VAL A 108 -7.26 7.25 -6.44
C VAL A 108 -6.81 7.60 -5.04
N LEU A 109 -5.93 8.59 -4.93
CA LEU A 109 -5.51 9.14 -3.65
C LEU A 109 -6.42 10.32 -3.29
N ARG A 110 -6.78 10.42 -2.01
CA ARG A 110 -7.69 11.46 -1.48
C ARG A 110 -7.13 12.08 -0.21
N PRO A 111 -5.90 12.65 -0.26
CA PRO A 111 -5.27 13.16 0.94
C PRO A 111 -6.04 14.34 1.52
N ARG A 112 -6.21 14.31 2.81
CA ARG A 112 -6.74 15.42 3.62
C ARG A 112 -5.59 15.98 4.43
N ILE A 113 -5.30 17.25 4.21
CA ILE A 113 -4.10 17.88 4.73
C ILE A 113 -4.49 19.13 5.48
N ALA A 114 -4.05 19.23 6.73
CA ALA A 114 -4.14 20.47 7.50
C ALA A 114 -2.78 21.16 7.52
N VAL A 115 -2.79 22.46 7.27
CA VAL A 115 -1.61 23.30 7.34
C VAL A 115 -1.80 24.37 8.41
N ARG A 116 -0.68 24.91 8.92
CA ARG A 116 -0.73 26.01 9.89
C ARG A 116 -1.60 27.13 9.40
N HIS A 117 -2.39 27.73 10.28
CA HIS A 117 -3.23 28.91 9.97
C HIS A 117 -2.40 30.02 9.31
N GLY A 118 -2.96 30.65 8.29
CA GLY A 118 -2.28 31.69 7.51
C GLY A 118 -1.38 31.17 6.38
N SER A 119 -1.30 29.84 6.19
CA SER A 119 -0.52 29.27 5.09
C SER A 119 -1.16 29.55 3.73
N ASP A 120 -0.32 29.55 2.68
CA ASP A 120 -0.76 29.70 1.30
C ASP A 120 -1.40 28.37 0.81
N ILE A 121 -2.72 28.36 0.77
CA ILE A 121 -3.49 27.17 0.39
C ILE A 121 -3.25 26.79 -1.08
N ALA A 122 -3.13 27.79 -1.96
CA ALA A 122 -2.88 27.53 -3.38
C ALA A 122 -1.51 26.86 -3.58
N ALA A 123 -0.47 27.33 -2.88
CA ALA A 123 0.85 26.72 -2.91
C ALA A 123 0.82 25.30 -2.34
N ALA A 124 0.07 25.07 -1.26
CA ALA A 124 -0.11 23.75 -0.67
C ALA A 124 -0.78 22.77 -1.65
N HIS A 125 -1.77 23.21 -2.40
CA HIS A 125 -2.42 22.42 -3.46
C HIS A 125 -1.47 22.10 -4.62
N ALA A 126 -0.66 23.07 -5.04
CA ALA A 126 0.24 22.93 -6.18
C ALA A 126 1.31 21.85 -5.98
N ILE A 127 1.63 21.50 -4.74
CA ILE A 127 2.64 20.46 -4.43
C ILE A 127 2.28 19.13 -5.08
N HIS A 128 1.01 18.75 -5.12
CA HIS A 128 0.58 17.46 -5.68
C HIS A 128 1.01 17.27 -7.14
N GLY A 129 1.00 18.32 -7.93
CA GLY A 129 1.43 18.27 -9.33
C GLY A 129 2.93 18.09 -9.54
N ARG A 130 3.74 18.23 -8.49
CA ARG A 130 5.21 18.05 -8.53
C ARG A 130 5.63 16.61 -8.21
N ILE A 131 4.69 15.77 -7.76
CA ILE A 131 4.96 14.41 -7.32
C ILE A 131 4.69 13.45 -8.49
N HIS A 132 5.68 12.63 -8.83
CA HIS A 132 5.60 11.68 -9.94
C HIS A 132 5.73 10.23 -9.48
#